data_7039125bf53de3c8ce85371bbaeb8d23
#
_entry.id   7039125bf53de3c8ce85371bbaeb8d23
#
_cell.length_a   1.000
_cell.length_b   1.000
_cell.length_c   1.000
_cell.angle_alpha   90.00
_cell.angle_beta   90.00
_cell.angle_gamma   90.00
#
_symmetry.space_group_name_H-M   'P 1'
#
loop_
_entity.id
_entity.type
_entity.pdbx_description
1 polymer ?
#
loop_
_entity_poly.entity_id
_entity_poly.type
_entity_poly.pdbx_seq_one_letter_code
_entity_poly.pdbx_strand_id
1 'polypeptide(L)'
;TDKIEIDSINFRGPVFKDVDNRLMSLELVKDGITDAVMFSKDGNNILPANALYKKNILTLRGSFRPVTNLNLNMYMTSRKLFLEQEEVDPENTVTIFEMTLNNLKAEGEINEKDFLDRADLLCASGQTVMISNFQEYYKVVEYFAQHTKKELGLAMGADNLVDIFNE
;
A
#
# COMPACT_ATOMS: atom_id res chain seq x y z
N THR A 1 -21.33 19.01 4.82
CA THR A 1 -21.99 17.90 4.06
C THR A 1 -21.15 16.67 4.28
N ASP A 2 -21.73 15.69 4.96
CA ASP A 2 -21.08 14.41 5.15
C ASP A 2 -20.88 13.76 3.77
N LYS A 3 -19.60 13.59 3.38
CA LYS A 3 -19.23 12.96 2.14
C LYS A 3 -19.29 11.46 2.37
N ILE A 4 -20.09 10.75 1.60
CA ILE A 4 -20.06 9.29 1.61
C ILE A 4 -18.80 8.86 0.87
N GLU A 5 -17.93 8.12 1.57
CA GLU A 5 -16.75 7.51 0.98
C GLU A 5 -16.96 6.00 0.84
N ILE A 6 -16.45 5.42 -0.23
CA ILE A 6 -16.49 3.98 -0.45
C ILE A 6 -15.08 3.44 -0.19
N ASP A 7 -14.90 2.81 0.95
CA ASP A 7 -13.59 2.28 1.37
C ASP A 7 -13.23 0.94 0.72
N SER A 8 -14.23 0.19 0.26
CA SER A 8 -14.03 -1.15 -0.28
C SER A 8 -15.21 -1.58 -1.13
N ILE A 9 -14.92 -2.43 -2.12
CA ILE A 9 -15.93 -3.08 -2.95
C ILE A 9 -15.59 -4.58 -3.07
N ASN A 10 -16.61 -5.43 -2.90
CA ASN A 10 -16.47 -6.88 -3.03
C ASN A 10 -17.70 -7.45 -3.74
N PHE A 11 -17.48 -7.99 -4.92
CA PHE A 11 -18.47 -8.75 -5.67
C PHE A 11 -18.39 -10.23 -5.30
N ARG A 12 -19.51 -10.82 -4.88
CA ARG A 12 -19.61 -12.22 -4.48
C ARG A 12 -20.84 -12.89 -5.08
N GLY A 13 -20.74 -14.19 -5.29
CA GLY A 13 -21.83 -15.03 -5.80
C GLY A 13 -21.55 -15.58 -7.20
N PRO A 14 -22.39 -16.51 -7.69
CA PRO A 14 -22.15 -17.24 -8.95
C PRO A 14 -22.06 -16.35 -10.18
N VAL A 15 -22.77 -15.22 -10.18
CA VAL A 15 -22.78 -14.26 -11.30
C VAL A 15 -21.45 -13.49 -11.40
N PHE A 16 -20.74 -13.34 -10.28
CA PHE A 16 -19.51 -12.56 -10.19
C PHE A 16 -18.24 -13.41 -10.08
N LYS A 17 -18.31 -14.69 -10.41
CA LYS A 17 -17.18 -15.62 -10.28
C LYS A 17 -15.94 -15.21 -11.08
N ASP A 18 -16.14 -14.48 -12.16
CA ASP A 18 -15.08 -14.03 -13.07
C ASP A 18 -14.63 -12.58 -12.77
N VAL A 19 -15.16 -11.95 -11.70
CA VAL A 19 -14.78 -10.61 -11.28
C VAL A 19 -13.59 -10.70 -10.33
N ASP A 20 -12.48 -10.06 -10.69
CA ASP A 20 -11.35 -9.86 -9.75
C ASP A 20 -11.60 -8.61 -8.92
N ASN A 21 -11.85 -8.80 -7.62
CA ASN A 21 -12.14 -7.71 -6.69
C ASN A 21 -10.96 -6.74 -6.51
N ARG A 22 -9.74 -7.15 -6.81
CA ARG A 22 -8.57 -6.26 -6.78
C ARG A 22 -8.60 -5.26 -7.92
N LEU A 23 -9.07 -5.66 -9.10
CA LEU A 23 -9.29 -4.74 -10.23
C LEU A 23 -10.40 -3.74 -9.92
N MET A 24 -11.48 -4.19 -9.29
CA MET A 24 -12.55 -3.29 -8.86
C MET A 24 -12.06 -2.27 -7.83
N SER A 25 -11.21 -2.71 -6.91
CA SER A 25 -10.58 -1.82 -5.92
C SER A 25 -9.61 -0.83 -6.58
N LEU A 26 -8.84 -1.26 -7.58
CA LEU A 26 -7.99 -0.37 -8.38
C LEU A 26 -8.82 0.74 -9.06
N GLU A 27 -9.97 0.40 -9.63
CA GLU A 27 -10.86 1.38 -10.27
C GLU A 27 -11.36 2.42 -9.26
N LEU A 28 -11.68 2.04 -8.02
CA LEU A 28 -12.07 3.00 -6.98
C LEU A 28 -10.98 4.07 -6.75
N VAL A 29 -9.70 3.68 -6.76
CA VAL A 29 -8.60 4.61 -6.59
C VAL A 29 -8.37 5.45 -7.85
N LYS A 30 -8.44 4.84 -9.04
CA LYS A 30 -8.30 5.53 -10.33
C LYS A 30 -9.35 6.62 -10.52
N ASP A 31 -10.58 6.34 -10.12
CA ASP A 31 -11.70 7.27 -10.23
C ASP A 31 -11.77 8.29 -9.08
N GLY A 32 -10.85 8.20 -8.13
CA GLY A 32 -10.79 9.12 -6.99
C GLY A 32 -11.95 8.97 -6.01
N ILE A 33 -12.61 7.80 -6.00
CA ILE A 33 -13.72 7.49 -5.08
C ILE A 33 -13.17 7.20 -3.68
N THR A 34 -11.99 6.56 -3.63
CA THR A 34 -11.21 6.39 -2.40
C THR A 34 -9.74 6.73 -2.67
N ASP A 35 -9.01 7.09 -1.62
CA ASP A 35 -7.60 7.46 -1.72
C ASP A 35 -6.66 6.24 -1.72
N ALA A 36 -7.06 5.16 -1.07
CA ALA A 36 -6.26 3.95 -0.97
C ALA A 36 -7.10 2.70 -0.77
N VAL A 37 -6.59 1.58 -1.27
CA VAL A 37 -7.12 0.23 -1.07
C VAL A 37 -6.00 -0.69 -0.63
N MET A 38 -6.33 -1.75 0.11
CA MET A 38 -5.34 -2.67 0.67
C MET A 38 -5.70 -4.13 0.37
N PHE A 39 -4.67 -4.94 0.20
CA PHE A 39 -4.77 -6.39 0.02
C PHE A 39 -3.94 -7.12 1.09
N SER A 40 -4.52 -8.16 1.65
CA SER A 40 -3.81 -9.05 2.56
C SER A 40 -2.78 -9.91 1.81
N LYS A 41 -1.91 -10.59 2.56
CA LYS A 41 -0.97 -11.59 2.02
C LYS A 41 -1.64 -12.69 1.18
N ASP A 42 -2.93 -12.92 1.39
CA ASP A 42 -3.71 -13.91 0.66
C ASP A 42 -4.38 -13.31 -0.61
N GLY A 43 -4.08 -12.06 -0.94
CA GLY A 43 -4.61 -11.35 -2.09
C GLY A 43 -6.06 -10.87 -1.94
N ASN A 44 -6.62 -10.97 -0.75
CA ASN A 44 -7.99 -10.51 -0.48
C ASN A 44 -8.03 -9.03 -0.12
N ASN A 45 -9.10 -8.35 -0.53
CA ASN A 45 -9.36 -6.99 -0.11
C ASN A 45 -9.55 -6.92 1.41
N ILE A 46 -8.89 -5.98 2.04
CA ILE A 46 -9.04 -5.68 3.47
C ILE A 46 -9.38 -4.21 3.66
N LEU A 47 -10.18 -3.92 4.69
CA LEU A 47 -10.50 -2.54 5.05
C LEU A 47 -9.29 -1.89 5.73
N PRO A 48 -8.78 -0.75 5.20
CA PRO A 48 -7.68 -0.03 5.82
C PRO A 48 -7.93 0.29 7.29
N ALA A 49 -9.13 0.74 7.63
CA ALA A 49 -9.50 1.04 9.01
C ALA A 49 -9.27 -0.14 9.96
N ASN A 50 -9.56 -1.38 9.54
CA ASN A 50 -9.34 -2.57 10.35
C ASN A 50 -7.87 -2.98 10.40
N ALA A 51 -7.19 -2.92 9.25
CA ALA A 51 -5.80 -3.35 9.12
C ALA A 51 -4.82 -2.43 9.86
N LEU A 52 -5.12 -1.13 9.95
CA LEU A 52 -4.24 -0.10 10.46
C LEU A 52 -4.57 0.34 11.90
N TYR A 53 -5.75 -0.01 12.41
CA TYR A 53 -6.23 0.48 13.71
C TYR A 53 -5.27 0.11 14.84
N LYS A 54 -4.74 1.14 15.52
CA LYS A 54 -3.79 1.02 16.63
C LYS A 54 -2.52 0.22 16.31
N LYS A 55 -2.13 0.13 15.03
CA LYS A 55 -0.90 -0.53 14.60
C LYS A 55 0.27 0.44 14.49
N ASN A 56 1.48 -0.05 14.76
CA ASN A 56 2.70 0.56 14.22
C ASN A 56 2.77 0.20 12.73
N ILE A 57 3.10 1.17 11.90
CA ILE A 57 3.07 0.99 10.43
C ILE A 57 4.43 1.33 9.85
N LEU A 58 5.03 0.36 9.16
CA LEU A 58 6.19 0.58 8.31
C LEU A 58 5.77 0.47 6.85
N THR A 59 6.03 1.51 6.07
CA THR A 59 5.66 1.55 4.65
C THR A 59 6.88 1.66 3.77
N LEU A 60 6.92 0.82 2.74
CA LEU A 60 7.88 0.92 1.63
C LEU A 60 7.13 1.30 0.36
N ARG A 61 7.48 2.43 -0.23
CA ARG A 61 6.95 2.86 -1.53
C ARG A 61 7.86 2.43 -2.66
N GLY A 62 7.29 1.90 -3.73
CA GLY A 62 8.03 1.52 -4.91
C GLY A 62 7.14 1.07 -6.06
N SER A 63 7.73 0.94 -7.24
CA SER A 63 7.05 0.37 -8.41
C SER A 63 7.06 -1.16 -8.40
N PHE A 64 8.06 -1.78 -7.75
CA PHE A 64 8.23 -3.23 -7.66
C PHE A 64 8.12 -3.94 -9.03
N ARG A 65 8.78 -3.38 -10.02
CA ARG A 65 8.77 -3.81 -11.42
C ARG A 65 10.19 -4.12 -11.95
N PRO A 66 10.73 -5.32 -11.70
CA PRO A 66 10.29 -6.31 -10.72
C PRO A 66 10.71 -5.97 -9.29
N VAL A 67 10.32 -6.82 -8.33
CA VAL A 67 10.91 -6.78 -6.99
C VAL A 67 12.38 -7.17 -7.10
N THR A 68 13.26 -6.29 -6.64
CA THR A 68 14.71 -6.47 -6.73
C THR A 68 15.33 -6.83 -5.38
N ASN A 69 16.57 -7.33 -5.40
CA ASN A 69 17.34 -7.53 -4.17
C ASN A 69 17.51 -6.22 -3.38
N LEU A 70 17.56 -5.08 -4.06
CA LEU A 70 17.60 -3.77 -3.41
C LEU A 70 16.33 -3.50 -2.61
N ASN A 71 15.16 -3.80 -3.18
CA ASN A 71 13.89 -3.68 -2.46
C ASN A 71 13.84 -4.60 -1.23
N LEU A 72 14.30 -5.83 -1.36
CA LEU A 72 14.35 -6.78 -0.24
C LEU A 72 15.32 -6.33 0.86
N ASN A 73 16.50 -5.87 0.49
CA ASN A 73 17.49 -5.34 1.43
C ASN A 73 16.97 -4.09 2.15
N MET A 74 16.34 -3.18 1.42
CA MET A 74 15.72 -2.00 2.00
C MET A 74 14.61 -2.38 2.98
N TYR A 75 13.76 -3.34 2.62
CA TYR A 75 12.74 -3.86 3.52
C TYR A 75 13.35 -4.45 4.80
N MET A 76 14.30 -5.36 4.67
CA MET A 76 14.91 -6.04 5.82
C MET A 76 15.60 -5.05 6.76
N THR A 77 16.36 -4.12 6.21
CA THR A 77 17.07 -3.10 6.98
C THR A 77 16.11 -2.14 7.67
N SER A 78 15.14 -1.62 6.94
CA SER A 78 14.14 -0.69 7.49
C SER A 78 13.30 -1.35 8.58
N ARG A 79 12.89 -2.60 8.36
CA ARG A 79 12.12 -3.35 9.35
C ARG A 79 12.92 -3.58 10.63
N LYS A 80 14.19 -3.96 10.50
CA LYS A 80 15.07 -4.13 11.66
C LYS A 80 15.18 -2.84 12.46
N LEU A 81 15.53 -1.74 11.81
CA LEU A 81 15.68 -0.43 12.47
C LEU A 81 14.38 0.06 13.11
N PHE A 82 13.25 -0.19 12.45
CA PHE A 82 11.94 0.20 12.96
C PHE A 82 11.56 -0.59 14.21
N LEU A 83 11.82 -1.90 14.24
CA LEU A 83 11.51 -2.78 15.35
C LEU A 83 12.50 -2.64 16.53
N GLU A 84 13.64 -2.00 16.35
CA GLU A 84 14.60 -1.67 17.41
C GLU A 84 14.20 -0.46 18.27
N GLN A 85 13.17 0.29 17.84
CA GLN A 85 12.65 1.43 18.61
C GLN A 85 11.83 0.94 19.81
N GLU A 86 12.03 1.55 20.98
CA GLU A 86 11.38 1.11 22.23
C GLU A 86 9.86 1.19 22.18
N GLU A 87 9.30 2.14 21.43
CA GLU A 87 7.87 2.36 21.31
C GLU A 87 7.19 1.40 20.33
N VAL A 88 7.96 0.62 19.56
CA VAL A 88 7.45 -0.28 18.51
C VAL A 88 7.32 -1.70 19.05
N ASP A 89 6.07 -2.15 19.20
CA ASP A 89 5.76 -3.54 19.51
C ASP A 89 5.74 -4.37 18.21
N PRO A 90 6.65 -5.36 18.05
CA PRO A 90 6.71 -6.20 16.86
C PRO A 90 5.41 -6.96 16.58
N GLU A 91 4.70 -7.40 17.62
CA GLU A 91 3.43 -8.14 17.49
C GLU A 91 2.28 -7.24 17.02
N ASN A 92 2.45 -5.92 17.21
CA ASN A 92 1.48 -4.92 16.83
C ASN A 92 1.97 -4.04 15.66
N THR A 93 2.80 -4.59 14.79
CA THR A 93 3.39 -3.88 13.64
C THR A 93 2.93 -4.49 12.34
N VAL A 94 2.52 -3.64 11.40
CA VAL A 94 2.22 -4.02 10.03
C VAL A 94 3.21 -3.37 9.07
N THR A 95 3.71 -4.15 8.12
CA THR A 95 4.53 -3.65 7.01
C THR A 95 3.71 -3.62 5.75
N ILE A 96 3.74 -2.48 5.06
CA ILE A 96 2.95 -2.21 3.86
C ILE A 96 3.87 -1.92 2.70
N PHE A 97 3.67 -2.64 1.59
CA PHE A 97 4.25 -2.31 0.30
C PHE A 97 3.25 -1.45 -0.48
N GLU A 98 3.59 -0.18 -0.68
CA GLU A 98 2.74 0.79 -1.33
C GLU A 98 3.17 1.00 -2.78
N MET A 99 2.21 0.88 -3.69
CA MET A 99 2.32 1.34 -5.07
C MET A 99 1.33 2.47 -5.30
N THR A 100 1.82 3.62 -5.73
CA THR A 100 0.93 4.72 -6.15
C THR A 100 0.40 4.45 -7.56
N LEU A 101 -0.65 5.14 -7.98
CA LEU A 101 -1.12 5.07 -9.36
C LEU A 101 0.00 5.41 -10.35
N ASN A 102 0.89 6.34 -10.01
CA ASN A 102 2.04 6.67 -10.85
C ASN A 102 3.06 5.52 -10.95
N ASN A 103 3.28 4.79 -9.86
CA ASN A 103 4.14 3.61 -9.88
C ASN A 103 3.55 2.46 -10.71
N LEU A 104 2.23 2.41 -10.89
CA LEU A 104 1.55 1.41 -11.70
C LEU A 104 1.57 1.71 -13.19
N LYS A 105 1.71 2.98 -13.57
CA LYS A 105 1.72 3.40 -14.98
C LYS A 105 2.96 2.91 -15.70
N ALA A 106 2.76 2.41 -16.92
CA ALA A 106 3.80 2.22 -17.91
C ALA A 106 3.36 2.96 -19.18
N GLU A 107 4.22 3.76 -19.75
CA GLU A 107 3.91 4.55 -20.95
C GLU A 107 2.63 5.41 -20.82
N GLY A 108 2.35 5.86 -19.59
CA GLY A 108 1.19 6.71 -19.28
C GLY A 108 -0.08 5.97 -18.88
N GLU A 109 -0.15 4.65 -19.03
CA GLU A 109 -1.32 3.84 -18.72
C GLU A 109 -1.03 2.75 -17.67
N ILE A 110 -2.09 2.28 -17.00
CA ILE A 110 -2.03 1.16 -16.07
C ILE A 110 -2.44 -0.10 -16.82
N ASN A 111 -1.51 -1.08 -16.88
CA ASN A 111 -1.81 -2.42 -17.39
C ASN A 111 -2.33 -3.29 -16.24
N GLU A 112 -3.57 -3.75 -16.38
CA GLU A 112 -4.24 -4.55 -15.33
C GLU A 112 -3.52 -5.87 -15.04
N LYS A 113 -3.04 -6.56 -16.07
CA LYS A 113 -2.30 -7.82 -15.89
C LYS A 113 -1.00 -7.59 -15.12
N ASP A 114 -0.24 -6.58 -15.48
CA ASP A 114 0.99 -6.20 -14.79
C ASP A 114 0.73 -5.79 -13.33
N PHE A 115 -0.38 -5.09 -13.08
CA PHE A 115 -0.82 -4.78 -11.72
C PHE A 115 -1.09 -6.05 -10.90
N LEU A 116 -1.87 -6.98 -11.45
CA LEU A 116 -2.20 -8.23 -10.77
C LEU A 116 -0.95 -9.09 -10.52
N ASP A 117 -0.07 -9.21 -11.51
CA ASP A 117 1.17 -9.97 -11.38
C ASP A 117 2.07 -9.40 -10.26
N ARG A 118 2.18 -8.07 -10.14
CA ARG A 118 2.93 -7.43 -9.05
C ARG A 118 2.24 -7.61 -7.69
N ALA A 119 0.93 -7.41 -7.62
CA ALA A 119 0.17 -7.63 -6.40
C ALA A 119 0.29 -9.09 -5.91
N ASP A 120 0.17 -10.06 -6.82
CA ASP A 120 0.34 -11.49 -6.51
C ASP A 120 1.73 -11.78 -5.96
N LEU A 121 2.78 -11.25 -6.58
CA LEU A 121 4.17 -11.45 -6.14
C LEU A 121 4.40 -10.91 -4.74
N LEU A 122 3.94 -9.69 -4.46
CA LEU A 122 4.10 -9.05 -3.16
C LEU A 122 3.26 -9.75 -2.08
N CYS A 123 2.02 -10.11 -2.37
CA CYS A 123 1.17 -10.87 -1.45
C CYS A 123 1.78 -12.26 -1.15
N ALA A 124 2.27 -12.97 -2.18
CA ALA A 124 2.91 -14.28 -2.02
C ALA A 124 4.18 -14.22 -1.16
N SER A 125 4.86 -13.07 -1.10
CA SER A 125 5.99 -12.85 -0.19
C SER A 125 5.55 -12.59 1.26
N GLY A 126 4.25 -12.66 1.56
CA GLY A 126 3.68 -12.50 2.90
C GLY A 126 3.41 -11.05 3.30
N GLN A 127 3.42 -10.13 2.34
CA GLN A 127 3.29 -8.71 2.61
C GLN A 127 1.85 -8.19 2.41
N THR A 128 1.52 -7.13 3.15
CA THR A 128 0.32 -6.33 2.90
C THR A 128 0.64 -5.32 1.80
N VAL A 129 -0.24 -5.23 0.82
CA VAL A 129 -0.08 -4.33 -0.33
C VAL A 129 -1.11 -3.21 -0.25
N MET A 130 -0.69 -1.98 -0.53
CA MET A 130 -1.56 -0.81 -0.63
C MET A 130 -1.39 -0.16 -2.00
N ILE A 131 -2.52 0.16 -2.62
CA ILE A 131 -2.57 1.01 -3.81
C ILE A 131 -3.13 2.35 -3.40
N SER A 132 -2.47 3.43 -3.77
CA SER A 132 -2.86 4.78 -3.39
C SER A 132 -2.79 5.79 -4.53
N ASN A 133 -3.46 6.91 -4.35
CA ASN A 133 -3.31 8.08 -5.21
C ASN A 133 -2.41 9.17 -4.59
N PHE A 134 -1.73 8.88 -3.49
CA PHE A 134 -0.86 9.83 -2.80
C PHE A 134 0.43 10.06 -3.59
N GLN A 135 0.60 11.24 -4.16
CA GLN A 135 1.84 11.59 -4.85
C GLN A 135 2.93 11.92 -3.84
N GLU A 136 2.62 12.76 -2.87
CA GLU A 136 3.55 13.22 -1.84
C GLU A 136 3.58 12.30 -0.61
N TYR A 137 4.76 12.14 -0.02
CA TYR A 137 4.94 11.28 1.16
C TYR A 137 4.16 11.75 2.39
N TYR A 138 4.03 13.07 2.58
CA TYR A 138 3.31 13.58 3.75
C TYR A 138 1.83 13.19 3.74
N LYS A 139 1.22 13.04 2.57
CA LYS A 139 -0.18 12.61 2.44
C LYS A 139 -0.39 11.18 2.90
N VAL A 140 0.57 10.28 2.65
CA VAL A 140 0.46 8.92 3.17
C VAL A 140 0.61 8.89 4.69
N VAL A 141 1.45 9.76 5.25
CA VAL A 141 1.57 9.92 6.71
C VAL A 141 0.27 10.43 7.31
N GLU A 142 -0.32 11.48 6.73
CA GLU A 142 -1.63 12.00 7.16
C GLU A 142 -2.72 10.94 7.10
N TYR A 143 -2.74 10.15 6.04
CA TYR A 143 -3.69 9.05 5.88
C TYR A 143 -3.54 8.00 7.00
N PHE A 144 -2.33 7.54 7.30
CA PHE A 144 -2.10 6.61 8.39
C PHE A 144 -2.42 7.20 9.76
N ALA A 145 -2.14 8.49 9.97
CA ALA A 145 -2.43 9.18 11.22
C ALA A 145 -3.94 9.27 11.54
N GLN A 146 -4.81 9.11 10.55
CA GLN A 146 -6.26 9.00 10.77
C GLN A 146 -6.64 7.65 11.39
N HIS A 147 -5.86 6.59 11.17
CA HIS A 147 -6.15 5.23 11.61
C HIS A 147 -5.41 4.81 12.87
N THR A 148 -4.24 5.40 13.14
CA THR A 148 -3.40 5.04 14.28
C THR A 148 -2.72 6.26 14.90
N LYS A 149 -2.41 6.13 16.20
CA LYS A 149 -1.55 7.08 16.95
C LYS A 149 -0.23 6.43 17.35
N LYS A 150 0.06 5.26 16.79
CA LYS A 150 1.30 4.53 17.01
C LYS A 150 2.39 5.01 16.04
N GLU A 151 3.56 4.41 16.13
CA GLU A 151 4.72 4.79 15.34
C GLU A 151 4.52 4.53 13.84
N LEU A 152 5.00 5.47 13.03
CA LEU A 152 4.96 5.42 11.57
C LEU A 152 6.39 5.50 11.03
N GLY A 153 6.76 4.54 10.19
CA GLY A 153 8.04 4.51 9.48
C GLY A 153 7.81 4.54 7.97
N LEU A 154 8.60 5.36 7.28
CA LEU A 154 8.67 5.37 5.82
C LEU A 154 10.07 4.93 5.38
N ALA A 155 10.12 3.88 4.55
CA ALA A 155 11.34 3.48 3.87
C ALA A 155 11.29 3.95 2.42
N MET A 156 12.33 4.64 1.99
CA MET A 156 12.43 5.19 0.65
C MET A 156 13.86 5.09 0.13
N GLY A 157 14.00 4.98 -1.20
CA GLY A 157 15.30 5.02 -1.85
C GLY A 157 15.94 6.41 -1.77
N ALA A 158 17.26 6.47 -1.92
CA ALA A 158 18.00 7.74 -1.88
C ALA A 158 17.55 8.73 -2.95
N ASP A 159 17.16 8.23 -4.13
CA ASP A 159 16.67 9.08 -5.22
C ASP A 159 15.37 9.82 -4.83
N ASN A 160 14.51 9.18 -4.07
CA ASN A 160 13.27 9.80 -3.58
C ASN A 160 13.52 10.89 -2.52
N LEU A 161 14.64 10.81 -1.78
CA LEU A 161 15.02 11.86 -0.83
C LEU A 161 15.38 13.17 -1.56
N VAL A 162 16.03 13.08 -2.72
CA VAL A 162 16.36 14.25 -3.54
C VAL A 162 15.08 14.97 -3.98
N ASP A 163 14.06 14.22 -4.38
CA ASP A 163 12.78 14.78 -4.82
C ASP A 163 12.07 15.53 -3.68
N ILE A 164 12.07 14.97 -2.47
CA ILE A 164 11.46 15.61 -1.28
C ILE A 164 12.14 16.95 -0.93
N PHE A 165 13.47 17.04 -1.07
CA PHE A 165 14.20 18.27 -0.77
C PHE A 165 14.17 19.31 -1.88
N ASN A 166 13.65 18.97 -3.06
CA ASN A 166 13.50 19.87 -4.21
C ASN A 166 12.06 20.41 -4.38
N GLU A 167 11.13 19.99 -3.54
CA GLU A 167 9.78 20.56 -3.42
C GLU A 167 9.82 21.78 -2.49
#